data_d093aa2be3323bf1e3b8c98acf141652
#
_entry.id   d093aa2be3323bf1e3b8c98acf141652
#
_cell.length_a   1.000
_cell.length_b   1.000
_cell.length_c   1.000
_cell.angle_alpha   90.00
_cell.angle_beta   90.00
_cell.angle_gamma   90.00
#
_symmetry.space_group_name_H-M   'P 1'
#
loop_
_entity.id
_entity.type
_entity.pdbx_description
1 polymer ?
#
loop_
_entity_poly.entity_id
_entity_poly.type
_entity_poly.pdbx_seq_one_letter_code
_entity_poly.pdbx_strand_id
1 'polypeptide(L)'
;MAFSSVQFLFVFLPLSLAVYWVCPRRLRNLVLDMFSLLFFAWAGLKGAAILVLLICINWLGGLWLGRLAHKRPLLTALVLLDLAVLGVFKYAGFAAETVNAFAPGLVPVLAPALPLGISFYVFTAIAYCADVAAGRAAPEKSPLRFAVFLAFFGHGPSGPIVRYGQQAPQLDPCGAERRVTADRFCYGIKRLVLGLAKKALIADQLALIYARVTAVPAATLPAPILVLGYTAYMMQLYFDFSGYSDMAIGIGEFFGITLPENFDYPYLACSIGEYWRRWHISLSGWFRDYVYIPLGGSRCRLRRTCLNLLIVFALAGLWHGTAWKYLAFGLVHGALLCLEHLGLRALLGQLPKFFQHLCTVVVLWGTLIIFGAPGLKEGLAVLRGIMSWQTGSKGYTLAAFADTKLLLILAASFLLCGPLQALLPKLKAALYARKAPSLPGMAGLLALLFFGLMRVTAGTYSAFSYFQL
;
A
#
# COMPACT_ATOMS: atom_id res chain seq x y z
N MET A 1 -11.98 6.45 9.92
CA MET A 1 -12.98 6.26 8.82
C MET A 1 -12.27 5.58 7.66
N ALA A 2 -12.83 4.52 7.07
CA ALA A 2 -12.21 3.84 5.93
C ALA A 2 -13.00 4.11 4.65
N PHE A 3 -12.34 4.09 3.47
CA PHE A 3 -12.99 4.40 2.19
C PHE A 3 -14.16 3.49 1.84
N SER A 4 -14.13 2.24 2.31
CA SER A 4 -15.21 1.27 2.12
C SER A 4 -16.30 1.32 3.21
N SER A 5 -16.24 2.25 4.17
CA SER A 5 -17.26 2.36 5.21
C SER A 5 -18.51 3.12 4.72
N VAL A 6 -19.67 2.77 5.27
CA VAL A 6 -20.94 3.44 4.97
C VAL A 6 -20.84 4.95 5.25
N GLN A 7 -20.22 5.33 6.37
CA GLN A 7 -20.02 6.74 6.75
C GLN A 7 -19.18 7.50 5.72
N PHE A 8 -18.14 6.86 5.18
CA PHE A 8 -17.31 7.50 4.16
C PHE A 8 -18.07 7.65 2.84
N LEU A 9 -18.67 6.56 2.36
CA LEU A 9 -19.29 6.52 1.02
C LEU A 9 -20.57 7.36 0.92
N PHE A 10 -21.38 7.39 1.98
CA PHE A 10 -22.70 8.04 1.93
C PHE A 10 -22.79 9.37 2.64
N VAL A 11 -21.82 9.70 3.48
CA VAL A 11 -21.83 10.98 4.23
C VAL A 11 -20.59 11.82 3.88
N PHE A 12 -19.41 11.33 4.21
CA PHE A 12 -18.19 12.13 4.12
C PHE A 12 -17.84 12.51 2.67
N LEU A 13 -17.78 11.53 1.77
CA LEU A 13 -17.43 11.77 0.37
C LEU A 13 -18.47 12.64 -0.36
N PRO A 14 -19.79 12.38 -0.30
CA PRO A 14 -20.79 13.23 -0.92
C PRO A 14 -20.78 14.65 -0.37
N LEU A 15 -20.67 14.83 0.97
CA LEU A 15 -20.62 16.16 1.59
C LEU A 15 -19.36 16.92 1.15
N SER A 16 -18.18 16.26 1.16
CA SER A 16 -16.94 16.89 0.71
C SER A 16 -17.01 17.31 -0.76
N LEU A 17 -17.62 16.50 -1.62
CA LEU A 17 -17.86 16.83 -3.02
C LEU A 17 -18.82 17.99 -3.18
N ALA A 18 -19.96 17.98 -2.49
CA ALA A 18 -20.95 19.07 -2.57
C ALA A 18 -20.34 20.41 -2.17
N VAL A 19 -19.63 20.47 -1.03
CA VAL A 19 -18.97 21.69 -0.57
C VAL A 19 -17.88 22.12 -1.56
N TYR A 20 -17.04 21.19 -2.05
CA TYR A 20 -15.98 21.47 -3.00
C TYR A 20 -16.48 22.05 -4.32
N TRP A 21 -17.61 21.55 -4.85
CA TRP A 21 -18.14 21.98 -6.14
C TRP A 21 -18.91 23.30 -6.06
N VAL A 22 -19.59 23.58 -4.93
CA VAL A 22 -20.28 24.84 -4.68
C VAL A 22 -19.30 25.98 -4.37
N CYS A 23 -18.18 25.65 -3.73
CA CYS A 23 -17.17 26.61 -3.31
C CYS A 23 -16.46 27.27 -4.49
N PRO A 24 -16.17 28.61 -4.41
CA PRO A 24 -15.33 29.30 -5.39
C PRO A 24 -13.98 28.61 -5.59
N ARG A 25 -13.51 28.51 -6.83
CA ARG A 25 -12.27 27.77 -7.17
C ARG A 25 -11.09 28.13 -6.26
N ARG A 26 -10.91 29.42 -5.93
CA ARG A 26 -9.81 29.90 -5.08
C ARG A 26 -9.79 29.29 -3.66
N LEU A 27 -10.95 28.91 -3.14
CA LEU A 27 -11.10 28.33 -1.79
C LEU A 27 -11.08 26.79 -1.79
N ARG A 28 -11.01 26.14 -2.94
CA ARG A 28 -11.08 24.66 -3.05
C ARG A 28 -10.00 23.94 -2.27
N ASN A 29 -8.78 24.49 -2.21
CA ASN A 29 -7.72 23.88 -1.39
C ASN A 29 -8.04 23.99 0.09
N LEU A 30 -8.56 25.12 0.56
CA LEU A 30 -8.99 25.27 1.95
C LEU A 30 -10.07 24.25 2.32
N VAL A 31 -11.06 24.03 1.43
CA VAL A 31 -12.09 23.00 1.62
C VAL A 31 -11.46 21.61 1.73
N LEU A 32 -10.52 21.28 0.83
CA LEU A 32 -9.82 19.99 0.89
C LEU A 32 -9.00 19.81 2.17
N ASP A 33 -8.29 20.85 2.60
CA ASP A 33 -7.51 20.83 3.82
C ASP A 33 -8.42 20.63 5.04
N MET A 34 -9.56 21.32 5.10
CA MET A 34 -10.53 21.15 6.19
C MET A 34 -11.09 19.73 6.24
N PHE A 35 -11.54 19.17 5.11
CA PHE A 35 -12.03 17.79 5.06
C PHE A 35 -10.92 16.77 5.34
N SER A 36 -9.69 17.03 4.89
CA SER A 36 -8.55 16.16 5.17
C SER A 36 -8.21 16.16 6.67
N LEU A 37 -8.16 17.32 7.29
CA LEU A 37 -7.93 17.42 8.74
C LEU A 37 -9.07 16.77 9.54
N LEU A 38 -10.33 16.95 9.11
CA LEU A 38 -11.48 16.26 9.71
C LEU A 38 -11.35 14.73 9.59
N PHE A 39 -10.90 14.24 8.42
CA PHE A 39 -10.68 12.81 8.18
C PHE A 39 -9.62 12.23 9.12
N PHE A 40 -8.49 12.92 9.29
CA PHE A 40 -7.42 12.48 10.19
C PHE A 40 -7.80 12.66 11.66
N ALA A 41 -8.50 13.74 12.01
CA ALA A 41 -8.99 14.00 13.37
C ALA A 41 -10.03 12.95 13.83
N TRP A 42 -10.81 12.38 12.89
CA TRP A 42 -11.70 11.27 13.16
C TRP A 42 -10.97 10.03 13.70
N ALA A 43 -9.74 9.81 13.27
CA ALA A 43 -8.90 8.74 13.79
C ALA A 43 -8.23 9.09 15.13
N GLY A 44 -8.05 10.38 15.43
CA GLY A 44 -7.49 10.87 16.68
C GLY A 44 -6.91 12.27 16.56
N LEU A 45 -7.35 13.17 17.45
CA LEU A 45 -6.91 14.58 17.46
C LEU A 45 -5.39 14.75 17.61
N LYS A 46 -4.75 13.91 18.45
CA LYS A 46 -3.28 13.93 18.61
C LYS A 46 -2.56 13.65 17.30
N GLY A 47 -3.03 12.64 16.54
CA GLY A 47 -2.48 12.31 15.24
C GLY A 47 -2.65 13.42 14.21
N ALA A 48 -3.81 14.07 14.18
CA ALA A 48 -4.06 15.22 13.32
C ALA A 48 -3.17 16.43 13.70
N ALA A 49 -2.94 16.69 14.97
CA ALA A 49 -2.04 17.75 15.41
C ALA A 49 -0.58 17.49 14.98
N ILE A 50 -0.11 16.24 15.06
CA ILE A 50 1.21 15.84 14.57
C ILE A 50 1.32 16.06 13.06
N LEU A 51 0.28 15.69 12.29
CA LEU A 51 0.24 15.95 10.85
C LEU A 51 0.35 17.43 10.53
N VAL A 52 -0.41 18.30 11.22
CA VAL A 52 -0.32 19.76 11.06
C VAL A 52 1.08 20.28 11.39
N LEU A 53 1.69 19.81 12.47
CA LEU A 53 3.05 20.16 12.85
C LEU A 53 4.04 19.79 11.74
N LEU A 54 3.98 18.58 11.20
CA LEU A 54 4.85 18.13 10.11
C LEU A 54 4.59 18.89 8.81
N ILE A 55 3.34 19.26 8.50
CA ILE A 55 3.02 20.16 7.38
C ILE A 55 3.79 21.48 7.55
N CYS A 56 3.68 22.13 8.70
CA CYS A 56 4.34 23.43 8.96
C CYS A 56 5.86 23.31 8.88
N ILE A 57 6.46 22.30 9.53
CA ILE A 57 7.91 22.12 9.55
C ILE A 57 8.47 21.86 8.16
N ASN A 58 7.86 20.93 7.40
CA ASN A 58 8.37 20.56 6.08
C ASN A 58 8.09 21.63 5.03
N TRP A 59 6.98 22.37 5.13
CA TRP A 59 6.72 23.53 4.29
C TRP A 59 7.77 24.62 4.51
N LEU A 60 8.00 25.07 5.76
CA LEU A 60 9.02 26.07 6.10
C LEU A 60 10.42 25.56 5.73
N GLY A 61 10.71 24.30 6.04
CA GLY A 61 11.97 23.65 5.68
C GLY A 61 12.21 23.66 4.16
N GLY A 62 11.18 23.40 3.36
CA GLY A 62 11.24 23.47 1.90
C GLY A 62 11.53 24.89 1.38
N LEU A 63 10.89 25.90 1.98
CA LEU A 63 11.17 27.30 1.65
C LEU A 63 12.62 27.69 1.94
N TRP A 64 13.16 27.27 3.08
CA TRP A 64 14.55 27.53 3.43
C TRP A 64 15.53 26.75 2.56
N LEU A 65 15.27 25.46 2.28
CA LEU A 65 16.07 24.67 1.34
C LEU A 65 16.14 25.33 -0.03
N GLY A 66 15.07 26.00 -0.49
CA GLY A 66 15.09 26.73 -1.74
C GLY A 66 16.00 27.96 -1.76
N ARG A 67 16.33 28.52 -0.59
CA ARG A 67 17.14 29.75 -0.45
C ARG A 67 18.59 29.50 -0.10
N LEU A 68 18.92 28.37 0.55
CA LEU A 68 20.26 28.06 1.05
C LEU A 68 21.20 27.62 -0.08
N ALA A 69 22.45 28.11 -0.02
CA ALA A 69 23.54 27.61 -0.87
C ALA A 69 23.95 26.19 -0.42
N HIS A 70 24.09 25.97 0.88
CA HIS A 70 24.46 24.67 1.49
C HIS A 70 23.21 23.99 2.09
N LYS A 71 22.55 23.17 1.28
CA LYS A 71 21.25 22.54 1.63
C LYS A 71 21.37 21.29 2.52
N ARG A 72 22.53 20.59 2.49
CA ARG A 72 22.73 19.30 3.15
C ARG A 72 22.42 19.29 4.65
N PRO A 73 22.93 20.25 5.48
CA PRO A 73 22.69 20.20 6.93
C PRO A 73 21.20 20.32 7.26
N LEU A 74 20.48 21.26 6.60
CA LEU A 74 19.05 21.43 6.84
C LEU A 74 18.24 20.22 6.35
N LEU A 75 18.57 19.68 5.17
CA LEU A 75 17.93 18.46 4.69
C LEU A 75 18.11 17.30 5.67
N THR A 76 19.35 17.09 6.15
CA THR A 76 19.63 16.04 7.15
C THR A 76 18.83 16.25 8.43
N ALA A 77 18.74 17.49 8.93
CA ALA A 77 17.97 17.80 10.13
C ALA A 77 16.47 17.50 9.95
N LEU A 78 15.87 17.89 8.82
CA LEU A 78 14.47 17.61 8.50
C LEU A 78 14.20 16.12 8.38
N VAL A 79 15.05 15.38 7.65
CA VAL A 79 14.92 13.92 7.51
C VAL A 79 15.04 13.22 8.85
N LEU A 80 16.01 13.60 9.69
CA LEU A 80 16.17 13.02 11.03
C LEU A 80 14.99 13.32 11.93
N LEU A 81 14.42 14.52 11.85
CA LEU A 81 13.24 14.89 12.63
C LEU A 81 12.02 14.07 12.18
N ASP A 82 11.76 13.98 10.87
CA ASP A 82 10.66 13.18 10.33
C ASP A 82 10.80 11.70 10.70
N LEU A 83 12.00 11.15 10.59
CA LEU A 83 12.30 9.77 11.01
C LEU A 83 12.23 9.58 12.54
N ALA A 84 12.60 10.59 13.34
CA ALA A 84 12.46 10.54 14.79
C ALA A 84 10.98 10.50 15.21
N VAL A 85 10.14 11.34 14.59
CA VAL A 85 8.68 11.31 14.83
C VAL A 85 8.13 9.93 14.47
N LEU A 86 8.46 9.40 13.28
CA LEU A 86 8.05 8.05 12.89
C LEU A 86 8.58 7.00 13.87
N GLY A 87 9.84 7.15 14.30
CA GLY A 87 10.52 6.26 15.25
C GLY A 87 9.80 6.15 16.59
N VAL A 88 9.43 7.29 17.16
CA VAL A 88 8.72 7.35 18.45
C VAL A 88 7.37 6.66 18.36
N PHE A 89 6.57 6.97 17.34
CA PHE A 89 5.21 6.43 17.25
C PHE A 89 5.15 5.00 16.76
N LYS A 90 6.05 4.58 15.88
CA LYS A 90 6.01 3.24 15.28
C LYS A 90 6.96 2.26 15.96
N TYR A 91 8.17 2.66 16.34
CA TYR A 91 9.23 1.71 16.71
C TYR A 91 9.63 1.73 18.19
N ALA A 92 9.20 2.71 18.98
CA ALA A 92 9.62 2.80 20.41
C ALA A 92 9.20 1.56 21.21
N GLY A 93 7.97 1.09 21.05
CA GLY A 93 7.49 -0.13 21.72
C GLY A 93 8.30 -1.36 21.31
N PHE A 94 8.48 -1.57 20.01
CA PHE A 94 9.26 -2.71 19.48
C PHE A 94 10.72 -2.69 19.94
N ALA A 95 11.36 -1.51 19.98
CA ALA A 95 12.71 -1.36 20.48
C ALA A 95 12.80 -1.71 21.97
N ALA A 96 11.87 -1.20 22.79
CA ALA A 96 11.80 -1.49 24.21
C ALA A 96 11.53 -2.98 24.48
N GLU A 97 10.60 -3.61 23.77
CA GLU A 97 10.33 -5.05 23.86
C GLU A 97 11.57 -5.88 23.47
N THR A 98 12.27 -5.47 22.41
CA THR A 98 13.50 -6.14 21.97
C THR A 98 14.61 -6.04 23.03
N VAL A 99 14.82 -4.86 23.61
CA VAL A 99 15.81 -4.67 24.70
C VAL A 99 15.42 -5.51 25.92
N ASN A 100 14.14 -5.48 26.32
CA ASN A 100 13.65 -6.22 27.48
C ASN A 100 13.66 -7.74 27.28
N ALA A 101 13.72 -8.25 26.05
CA ALA A 101 13.93 -9.67 25.77
C ALA A 101 15.34 -10.14 26.19
N PHE A 102 16.35 -9.24 26.19
CA PHE A 102 17.71 -9.53 26.64
C PHE A 102 17.96 -9.09 28.10
N ALA A 103 17.31 -8.00 28.53
CA ALA A 103 17.45 -7.43 29.88
C ALA A 103 16.05 -7.05 30.41
N PRO A 104 15.34 -8.00 31.05
CA PRO A 104 13.95 -7.79 31.47
C PRO A 104 13.77 -6.55 32.38
N GLY A 105 12.84 -5.68 32.02
CA GLY A 105 12.49 -4.49 32.81
C GLY A 105 13.46 -3.30 32.70
N LEU A 106 14.46 -3.35 31.81
CA LEU A 106 15.45 -2.28 31.64
C LEU A 106 14.84 -1.00 31.06
N VAL A 107 13.89 -1.13 30.13
CA VAL A 107 13.29 0.01 29.43
C VAL A 107 11.75 -0.05 29.54
N PRO A 108 11.09 1.08 29.92
CA PRO A 108 9.63 1.09 29.92
C PRO A 108 9.08 0.93 28.50
N VAL A 109 8.10 0.05 28.32
CA VAL A 109 7.45 -0.15 27.01
C VAL A 109 6.47 0.97 26.78
N LEU A 110 6.87 1.98 26.01
CA LEU A 110 6.00 3.05 25.53
C LEU A 110 5.38 2.62 24.19
N ALA A 111 4.09 2.47 24.14
CA ALA A 111 3.34 2.17 22.91
C ALA A 111 2.35 3.30 22.61
N PRO A 112 2.81 4.48 22.15
CA PRO A 112 1.90 5.55 21.78
C PRO A 112 1.01 5.11 20.61
N ALA A 113 -0.26 5.54 20.62
CA ALA A 113 -1.18 5.24 19.52
C ALA A 113 -0.60 5.76 18.19
N LEU A 114 -0.50 4.89 17.20
CA LEU A 114 0.07 5.21 15.90
C LEU A 114 -0.84 6.19 15.15
N PRO A 115 -0.38 7.40 14.80
CA PRO A 115 -1.16 8.32 13.99
C PRO A 115 -1.48 7.73 12.62
N LEU A 116 -2.75 7.86 12.19
CA LEU A 116 -3.22 7.32 10.93
C LEU A 116 -2.35 7.83 9.76
N GLY A 117 -1.77 6.92 8.98
CA GLY A 117 -0.99 7.25 7.77
C GLY A 117 0.39 7.86 8.01
N ILE A 118 0.92 7.88 9.25
CA ILE A 118 2.20 8.53 9.57
C ILE A 118 3.34 8.08 8.66
N SER A 119 3.45 6.80 8.35
CA SER A 119 4.50 6.27 7.47
C SER A 119 4.41 6.86 6.05
N PHE A 120 3.21 7.13 5.56
CA PHE A 120 2.99 7.65 4.20
C PHE A 120 3.28 9.14 4.12
N TYR A 121 2.73 9.96 5.02
CA TYR A 121 2.97 11.39 4.95
C TYR A 121 4.41 11.78 5.36
N VAL A 122 5.07 11.03 6.25
CA VAL A 122 6.50 11.21 6.53
C VAL A 122 7.34 10.92 5.28
N PHE A 123 7.08 9.83 4.58
CA PHE A 123 7.79 9.52 3.33
C PHE A 123 7.53 10.55 2.23
N THR A 124 6.31 11.07 2.15
CA THR A 124 5.95 12.14 1.22
C THR A 124 6.68 13.45 1.56
N ALA A 125 6.78 13.81 2.85
CA ALA A 125 7.51 14.99 3.32
C ALA A 125 9.02 14.90 3.06
N ILE A 126 9.65 13.77 3.39
CA ILE A 126 11.05 13.49 3.09
C ILE A 126 11.33 13.61 1.59
N ALA A 127 10.46 13.02 0.75
CA ALA A 127 10.59 13.10 -0.71
C ALA A 127 10.54 14.54 -1.20
N TYR A 128 9.62 15.36 -0.70
CA TYR A 128 9.54 16.78 -1.04
C TYR A 128 10.80 17.54 -0.67
N CYS A 129 11.27 17.44 0.57
CA CYS A 129 12.48 18.12 1.03
C CYS A 129 13.71 17.68 0.23
N ALA A 130 13.84 16.37 -0.07
CA ALA A 130 14.93 15.84 -0.88
C ALA A 130 14.88 16.34 -2.34
N ASP A 131 13.69 16.43 -2.92
CA ASP A 131 13.50 16.93 -4.29
C ASP A 131 13.81 18.44 -4.41
N VAL A 132 13.39 19.24 -3.43
CA VAL A 132 13.73 20.67 -3.37
C VAL A 132 15.23 20.86 -3.15
N ALA A 133 15.85 20.10 -2.27
CA ALA A 133 17.28 20.17 -2.03
C ALA A 133 18.10 19.80 -3.27
N ALA A 134 17.65 18.77 -4.02
CA ALA A 134 18.29 18.33 -5.26
C ALA A 134 17.96 19.21 -6.50
N GLY A 135 17.10 20.23 -6.35
CA GLY A 135 16.66 21.07 -7.46
C GLY A 135 15.69 20.39 -8.45
N ARG A 136 15.15 19.22 -8.07
CA ARG A 136 14.14 18.51 -8.88
C ARG A 136 12.74 19.09 -8.76
N ALA A 137 12.49 19.87 -7.71
CA ALA A 137 11.24 20.57 -7.49
C ALA A 137 11.49 21.98 -6.96
N ALA A 138 10.66 22.94 -7.35
CA ALA A 138 10.65 24.27 -6.72
C ALA A 138 9.98 24.21 -5.35
N PRO A 139 10.42 25.01 -4.36
CA PRO A 139 9.76 25.06 -3.06
C PRO A 139 8.33 25.63 -3.20
N GLU A 140 7.35 24.99 -2.55
CA GLU A 140 5.97 25.46 -2.56
C GLU A 140 5.81 26.68 -1.65
N LYS A 141 5.28 27.77 -2.23
CA LYS A 141 5.10 29.05 -1.52
C LYS A 141 3.79 29.09 -0.72
N SER A 142 2.77 28.35 -1.16
CA SER A 142 1.45 28.35 -0.54
C SER A 142 1.34 27.24 0.51
N PRO A 143 1.08 27.58 1.80
CA PRO A 143 0.88 26.57 2.83
C PRO A 143 -0.33 25.67 2.54
N LEU A 144 -1.41 26.22 1.96
CA LEU A 144 -2.60 25.43 1.60
C LEU A 144 -2.32 24.42 0.47
N ARG A 145 -1.52 24.80 -0.55
CA ARG A 145 -1.14 23.84 -1.61
C ARG A 145 -0.26 22.73 -1.03
N PHE A 146 0.64 23.08 -0.13
CA PHE A 146 1.49 22.08 0.53
C PHE A 146 0.68 21.17 1.46
N ALA A 147 -0.30 21.71 2.20
CA ALA A 147 -1.18 20.92 3.05
C ALA A 147 -2.01 19.93 2.22
N VAL A 148 -2.62 20.35 1.10
CA VAL A 148 -3.29 19.42 0.16
C VAL A 148 -2.32 18.34 -0.33
N PHE A 149 -1.08 18.71 -0.71
CA PHE A 149 -0.10 17.74 -1.18
C PHE A 149 0.21 16.67 -0.12
N LEU A 150 0.38 17.06 1.14
CA LEU A 150 0.80 16.15 2.20
C LEU A 150 -0.36 15.38 2.84
N ALA A 151 -1.50 16.03 3.01
CA ALA A 151 -2.61 15.56 3.84
C ALA A 151 -3.90 15.23 3.08
N PHE A 152 -3.96 15.34 1.74
CA PHE A 152 -5.18 15.06 1.01
C PHE A 152 -5.79 13.70 1.40
N PHE A 153 -7.01 13.71 1.95
CA PHE A 153 -7.65 12.50 2.41
C PHE A 153 -7.82 11.43 1.31
N GLY A 154 -7.89 11.84 0.02
CA GLY A 154 -8.08 10.93 -1.10
C GLY A 154 -6.92 9.95 -1.33
N HIS A 155 -5.66 10.30 -1.03
CA HIS A 155 -4.60 9.30 -0.95
C HIS A 155 -4.47 8.70 0.45
N GLY A 156 -5.04 9.37 1.46
CA GLY A 156 -5.29 8.84 2.79
C GLY A 156 -4.09 8.16 3.45
N PRO A 157 -4.37 7.25 4.38
CA PRO A 157 -3.31 6.62 5.16
C PRO A 157 -2.51 5.55 4.43
N SER A 158 -2.94 5.05 3.26
CA SER A 158 -2.27 3.95 2.53
C SER A 158 -2.33 4.10 1.00
N GLY A 159 -2.65 5.29 0.51
CA GLY A 159 -2.69 5.57 -0.93
C GLY A 159 -1.31 5.63 -1.57
N PRO A 160 -1.27 5.77 -2.91
CA PRO A 160 0.00 5.89 -3.61
C PRO A 160 0.83 7.07 -3.10
N ILE A 161 2.12 6.81 -2.79
CA ILE A 161 3.06 7.87 -2.38
C ILE A 161 3.37 8.75 -3.59
N VAL A 162 3.03 10.02 -3.47
CA VAL A 162 3.13 10.99 -4.57
C VAL A 162 4.45 11.75 -4.54
N ARG A 163 4.87 12.26 -5.71
CA ARG A 163 6.02 13.16 -5.86
C ARG A 163 5.52 14.58 -6.05
N TYR A 164 6.11 15.53 -5.31
CA TYR A 164 5.67 16.92 -5.38
C TYR A 164 5.77 17.49 -6.81
N GLY A 165 6.87 17.26 -7.52
CA GLY A 165 7.06 17.76 -8.88
C GLY A 165 6.00 17.26 -9.88
N GLN A 166 5.45 16.07 -9.67
CA GLN A 166 4.38 15.50 -10.51
C GLN A 166 3.00 16.07 -10.14
N GLN A 167 2.79 16.39 -8.87
CA GLN A 167 1.51 16.90 -8.39
C GLN A 167 1.38 18.43 -8.41
N ALA A 168 2.49 19.16 -8.34
CA ALA A 168 2.49 20.63 -8.23
C ALA A 168 1.58 21.35 -9.24
N PRO A 169 1.53 20.98 -10.54
CA PRO A 169 0.61 21.61 -11.48
C PRO A 169 -0.87 21.44 -11.12
N GLN A 170 -1.21 20.32 -10.45
CA GLN A 170 -2.57 19.98 -10.05
C GLN A 170 -2.98 20.62 -8.71
N LEU A 171 -2.03 21.18 -7.95
CA LEU A 171 -2.30 21.84 -6.67
C LEU A 171 -2.83 23.26 -6.82
N ASP A 172 -2.75 23.84 -8.02
CA ASP A 172 -3.40 25.11 -8.30
C ASP A 172 -4.91 24.91 -8.52
N PRO A 173 -5.78 25.40 -7.62
CA PRO A 173 -7.22 25.19 -7.73
C PRO A 173 -7.85 25.91 -8.93
N CYS A 174 -7.17 26.90 -9.50
CA CYS A 174 -7.58 27.63 -10.71
C CYS A 174 -6.90 27.12 -11.99
N GLY A 175 -5.89 26.26 -11.86
CA GLY A 175 -5.10 25.74 -12.98
C GLY A 175 -5.88 24.80 -13.88
N ALA A 176 -5.45 24.69 -15.14
CA ALA A 176 -6.06 23.80 -16.13
C ALA A 176 -5.96 22.31 -15.71
N GLU A 177 -4.85 21.92 -15.13
CA GLU A 177 -4.58 20.53 -14.65
C GLU A 177 -5.55 20.07 -13.55
N ARG A 178 -6.12 21.04 -12.79
CA ARG A 178 -7.11 20.76 -11.73
C ARG A 178 -8.54 20.61 -12.26
N ARG A 179 -8.76 20.84 -13.55
CA ARG A 179 -10.11 20.79 -14.13
C ARG A 179 -10.64 19.36 -14.14
N VAL A 180 -11.82 19.19 -13.58
CA VAL A 180 -12.55 17.91 -13.63
C VAL A 180 -13.52 17.98 -14.81
N THR A 181 -13.29 17.11 -15.79
CA THR A 181 -14.22 16.89 -16.92
C THR A 181 -15.19 15.76 -16.58
N ALA A 182 -16.27 15.63 -17.33
CA ALA A 182 -17.21 14.51 -17.19
C ALA A 182 -16.48 13.15 -17.32
N ASP A 183 -15.54 13.02 -18.26
CA ASP A 183 -14.76 11.79 -18.45
C ASP A 183 -13.87 11.48 -17.23
N ARG A 184 -13.22 12.48 -16.63
CA ARG A 184 -12.46 12.30 -15.39
C ARG A 184 -13.36 11.84 -14.24
N PHE A 185 -14.53 12.46 -14.10
CA PHE A 185 -15.49 12.11 -13.06
C PHE A 185 -16.02 10.67 -13.25
N CYS A 186 -16.41 10.31 -14.48
CA CYS A 186 -16.80 8.94 -14.81
C CYS A 186 -15.68 7.92 -14.56
N TYR A 187 -14.44 8.27 -14.89
CA TYR A 187 -13.29 7.45 -14.58
C TYR A 187 -13.10 7.28 -13.07
N GLY A 188 -13.28 8.36 -12.29
CA GLY A 188 -13.26 8.32 -10.83
C GLY A 188 -14.29 7.35 -10.25
N ILE A 189 -15.55 7.38 -10.77
CA ILE A 189 -16.59 6.42 -10.38
C ILE A 189 -16.17 4.99 -10.70
N LYS A 190 -15.66 4.72 -11.92
CA LYS A 190 -15.19 3.37 -12.30
C LYS A 190 -14.14 2.84 -11.31
N ARG A 191 -13.12 3.65 -11.00
CA ARG A 191 -12.04 3.24 -10.09
C ARG A 191 -12.57 3.02 -8.67
N LEU A 192 -13.43 3.90 -8.16
CA LEU A 192 -14.05 3.74 -6.85
C LEU A 192 -14.86 2.44 -6.75
N VAL A 193 -15.71 2.16 -7.74
CA VAL A 193 -16.55 0.97 -7.77
C VAL A 193 -15.72 -0.31 -7.92
N LEU A 194 -14.73 -0.31 -8.82
CA LEU A 194 -13.81 -1.46 -8.97
C LEU A 194 -13.02 -1.73 -7.69
N GLY A 195 -12.53 -0.67 -7.03
CA GLY A 195 -11.84 -0.78 -5.76
C GLY A 195 -12.72 -1.35 -4.64
N LEU A 196 -13.94 -0.85 -4.53
CA LEU A 196 -14.94 -1.36 -3.57
C LEU A 196 -15.29 -2.83 -3.84
N ALA A 197 -15.47 -3.21 -5.12
CA ALA A 197 -15.74 -4.59 -5.51
C ALA A 197 -14.57 -5.52 -5.16
N LYS A 198 -13.32 -5.13 -5.45
CA LYS A 198 -12.12 -5.87 -5.03
C LYS A 198 -12.08 -6.11 -3.53
N LYS A 199 -12.37 -5.08 -2.75
CA LYS A 199 -12.40 -5.14 -1.28
C LYS A 199 -13.54 -6.02 -0.78
N ALA A 200 -14.79 -5.68 -1.07
CA ALA A 200 -15.96 -6.27 -0.43
C ALA A 200 -16.32 -7.66 -0.99
N LEU A 201 -16.12 -7.89 -2.30
CA LEU A 201 -16.55 -9.12 -2.96
C LEU A 201 -15.45 -10.19 -3.00
N ILE A 202 -14.17 -9.80 -2.91
CA ILE A 202 -13.05 -10.73 -3.01
C ILE A 202 -12.23 -10.74 -1.72
N ALA A 203 -11.58 -9.63 -1.38
CA ALA A 203 -10.62 -9.59 -0.27
C ALA A 203 -11.26 -9.97 1.07
N ASP A 204 -12.39 -9.35 1.43
CA ASP A 204 -13.07 -9.63 2.70
C ASP A 204 -13.62 -11.06 2.78
N GLN A 205 -14.01 -11.64 1.64
CA GLN A 205 -14.46 -13.04 1.61
C GLN A 205 -13.28 -14.01 1.82
N LEU A 206 -12.14 -13.75 1.18
CA LEU A 206 -10.93 -14.57 1.33
C LEU A 206 -10.31 -14.42 2.73
N ALA A 207 -10.48 -13.26 3.36
CA ALA A 207 -10.10 -13.04 4.76
C ALA A 207 -10.76 -14.02 5.72
N LEU A 208 -11.98 -14.49 5.43
CA LEU A 208 -12.68 -15.48 6.26
C LEU A 208 -11.96 -16.83 6.27
N ILE A 209 -11.46 -17.28 5.11
CA ILE A 209 -10.68 -18.53 5.02
C ILE A 209 -9.41 -18.38 5.85
N TYR A 210 -8.66 -17.31 5.61
CA TYR A 210 -7.41 -17.04 6.30
C TYR A 210 -7.60 -16.94 7.82
N ALA A 211 -8.61 -16.20 8.28
CA ALA A 211 -8.91 -16.05 9.71
C ALA A 211 -9.26 -17.38 10.38
N ARG A 212 -10.06 -18.25 9.72
CA ARG A 212 -10.39 -19.58 10.23
C ARG A 212 -9.14 -20.46 10.36
N VAL A 213 -8.24 -20.42 9.38
CA VAL A 213 -7.01 -21.22 9.39
C VAL A 213 -6.04 -20.72 10.47
N THR A 214 -5.87 -19.41 10.62
CA THR A 214 -4.95 -18.84 11.61
C THR A 214 -5.48 -18.85 13.04
N ALA A 215 -6.78 -19.10 13.23
CA ALA A 215 -7.37 -19.30 14.56
C ALA A 215 -6.98 -20.67 15.18
N VAL A 216 -6.41 -21.59 14.40
CA VAL A 216 -6.01 -22.92 14.84
C VAL A 216 -4.47 -23.04 14.80
N PRO A 217 -3.82 -23.63 15.80
CA PRO A 217 -2.38 -23.84 15.78
C PRO A 217 -1.92 -24.61 14.54
N ALA A 218 -0.95 -24.07 13.80
CA ALA A 218 -0.51 -24.63 12.52
C ALA A 218 -0.05 -26.08 12.62
N ALA A 219 0.54 -26.47 13.76
CA ALA A 219 1.01 -27.85 13.97
C ALA A 219 -0.12 -28.90 13.99
N THR A 220 -1.37 -28.47 14.24
CA THR A 220 -2.52 -29.39 14.29
C THR A 220 -3.26 -29.49 12.96
N LEU A 221 -3.00 -28.58 12.02
CA LEU A 221 -3.68 -28.52 10.74
C LEU A 221 -2.98 -29.38 9.68
N PRO A 222 -3.73 -30.15 8.85
CA PRO A 222 -3.17 -30.80 7.67
C PRO A 222 -2.59 -29.78 6.67
N ALA A 223 -1.52 -30.17 5.97
CA ALA A 223 -0.87 -29.33 4.96
C ALA A 223 -1.84 -28.73 3.92
N PRO A 224 -2.83 -29.43 3.35
CA PRO A 224 -3.79 -28.84 2.42
C PRO A 224 -4.59 -27.68 2.99
N ILE A 225 -4.89 -27.68 4.29
CA ILE A 225 -5.60 -26.57 4.95
C ILE A 225 -4.67 -25.36 5.12
N LEU A 226 -3.41 -25.58 5.48
CA LEU A 226 -2.40 -24.50 5.52
C LEU A 226 -2.21 -23.88 4.14
N VAL A 227 -2.09 -24.71 3.09
CA VAL A 227 -2.00 -24.24 1.70
C VAL A 227 -3.22 -23.40 1.33
N LEU A 228 -4.43 -23.87 1.63
CA LEU A 228 -5.67 -23.13 1.37
C LEU A 228 -5.67 -21.78 2.06
N GLY A 229 -5.36 -21.73 3.36
CA GLY A 229 -5.38 -20.50 4.15
C GLY A 229 -4.40 -19.45 3.65
N TYR A 230 -3.15 -19.84 3.38
CA TYR A 230 -2.13 -18.87 2.91
C TYR A 230 -2.24 -18.51 1.43
N THR A 231 -2.87 -19.36 0.61
CA THR A 231 -3.26 -19.01 -0.75
C THR A 231 -4.40 -17.98 -0.75
N ALA A 232 -5.39 -18.16 0.13
CA ALA A 232 -6.44 -17.18 0.34
C ALA A 232 -5.85 -15.84 0.85
N TYR A 233 -4.87 -15.88 1.76
CA TYR A 233 -4.17 -14.68 2.24
C TYR A 233 -3.41 -13.94 1.13
N MET A 234 -2.69 -14.66 0.26
CA MET A 234 -1.99 -14.07 -0.88
C MET A 234 -2.95 -13.28 -1.78
N MET A 235 -4.10 -13.87 -2.11
CA MET A 235 -5.12 -13.22 -2.94
C MET A 235 -5.82 -12.09 -2.18
N GLN A 236 -6.17 -12.30 -0.91
CA GLN A 236 -6.73 -11.27 -0.03
C GLN A 236 -5.85 -10.01 -0.02
N LEU A 237 -4.55 -10.17 0.25
CA LEU A 237 -3.61 -9.04 0.36
C LEU A 237 -3.56 -8.21 -0.93
N TYR A 238 -3.53 -8.87 -2.08
CA TYR A 238 -3.53 -8.17 -3.37
C TYR A 238 -4.83 -7.44 -3.63
N PHE A 239 -5.99 -8.09 -3.48
CA PHE A 239 -7.27 -7.47 -3.76
C PHE A 239 -7.63 -6.39 -2.76
N ASP A 240 -7.26 -6.56 -1.49
CA ASP A 240 -7.42 -5.55 -0.45
C ASP A 240 -6.65 -4.28 -0.79
N PHE A 241 -5.36 -4.39 -1.03
CA PHE A 241 -4.51 -3.22 -1.24
C PHE A 241 -4.66 -2.60 -2.65
N SER A 242 -4.81 -3.41 -3.69
CA SER A 242 -5.12 -2.88 -5.03
C SER A 242 -6.51 -2.24 -5.07
N GLY A 243 -7.48 -2.77 -4.32
CA GLY A 243 -8.81 -2.19 -4.16
C GLY A 243 -8.76 -0.82 -3.49
N TYR A 244 -7.99 -0.70 -2.39
CA TYR A 244 -7.74 0.59 -1.75
C TYR A 244 -7.10 1.61 -2.71
N SER A 245 -6.08 1.20 -3.45
CA SER A 245 -5.40 2.07 -4.42
C SER A 245 -6.35 2.53 -5.54
N ASP A 246 -7.22 1.65 -6.02
CA ASP A 246 -8.25 2.01 -7.01
C ASP A 246 -9.24 3.04 -6.46
N MET A 247 -9.70 2.87 -5.21
CA MET A 247 -10.57 3.84 -4.56
C MET A 247 -9.88 5.18 -4.39
N ALA A 248 -8.62 5.19 -3.93
CA ALA A 248 -7.82 6.40 -3.77
C ALA A 248 -7.68 7.17 -5.10
N ILE A 249 -7.33 6.47 -6.19
CA ILE A 249 -7.24 7.06 -7.54
C ILE A 249 -8.59 7.63 -7.96
N GLY A 250 -9.68 6.88 -7.75
CA GLY A 250 -11.03 7.33 -8.06
C GLY A 250 -11.42 8.60 -7.32
N ILE A 251 -11.17 8.65 -6.01
CA ILE A 251 -11.42 9.83 -5.18
C ILE A 251 -10.59 11.02 -5.66
N GLY A 252 -9.31 10.82 -5.96
CA GLY A 252 -8.44 11.88 -6.49
C GLY A 252 -9.01 12.54 -7.75
N GLU A 253 -9.54 11.74 -8.69
CA GLU A 253 -10.11 12.25 -9.95
C GLU A 253 -11.36 13.13 -9.74
N PHE A 254 -12.16 12.88 -8.68
CA PHE A 254 -13.31 13.73 -8.33
C PHE A 254 -12.91 15.17 -7.94
N PHE A 255 -11.70 15.33 -7.42
CA PHE A 255 -11.16 16.62 -7.00
C PHE A 255 -10.13 17.18 -7.97
N GLY A 256 -9.92 16.53 -9.12
CA GLY A 256 -8.94 16.92 -10.11
C GLY A 256 -7.49 16.61 -9.74
N ILE A 257 -7.28 15.69 -8.80
CA ILE A 257 -5.95 15.21 -8.38
C ILE A 257 -5.75 13.80 -8.94
N THR A 258 -4.78 13.65 -9.85
CA THR A 258 -4.42 12.34 -10.40
C THR A 258 -3.37 11.69 -9.50
N LEU A 259 -3.68 10.49 -9.01
CA LEU A 259 -2.74 9.68 -8.24
C LEU A 259 -2.07 8.64 -9.15
N PRO A 260 -0.81 8.25 -8.89
CA PRO A 260 -0.12 7.25 -9.69
C PRO A 260 -0.68 5.84 -9.44
N GLU A 261 -0.54 4.97 -10.45
CA GLU A 261 -0.85 3.54 -10.30
C GLU A 261 0.11 2.89 -9.30
N ASN A 262 -0.44 2.02 -8.46
CA ASN A 262 0.33 1.34 -7.41
C ASN A 262 0.50 -0.16 -7.69
N PHE A 263 -0.29 -0.71 -8.63
CA PHE A 263 -0.25 -2.12 -9.02
C PHE A 263 -0.41 -2.28 -10.54
N ASP A 264 0.39 -3.18 -11.12
CA ASP A 264 0.26 -3.63 -12.51
C ASP A 264 0.32 -5.15 -12.60
N TYR A 265 -0.72 -5.82 -12.08
CA TYR A 265 -0.84 -7.30 -12.08
C TYR A 265 0.44 -8.01 -11.62
N PRO A 266 0.87 -7.81 -10.38
CA PRO A 266 2.18 -8.27 -9.89
C PRO A 266 2.35 -9.78 -9.91
N TYR A 267 1.26 -10.53 -9.82
CA TYR A 267 1.30 -11.99 -9.87
C TYR A 267 1.47 -12.57 -11.27
N LEU A 268 1.58 -11.75 -12.31
CA LEU A 268 2.01 -12.17 -13.64
C LEU A 268 3.54 -12.10 -13.84
N ALA A 269 4.28 -11.67 -12.83
CA ALA A 269 5.74 -11.52 -12.92
C ALA A 269 6.45 -12.86 -13.15
N CYS A 270 7.52 -12.82 -13.93
CA CYS A 270 8.41 -13.95 -14.21
C CYS A 270 9.76 -13.84 -13.47
N SER A 271 9.92 -12.86 -12.57
CA SER A 271 11.07 -12.70 -11.68
C SER A 271 10.71 -11.85 -10.45
N ILE A 272 11.52 -11.93 -9.39
CA ILE A 272 11.32 -11.14 -8.17
C ILE A 272 11.52 -9.65 -8.48
N GLY A 273 12.50 -9.30 -9.29
CA GLY A 273 12.71 -7.92 -9.73
C GLY A 273 11.55 -7.38 -10.57
N GLU A 274 10.89 -8.21 -11.38
CA GLU A 274 9.67 -7.82 -12.11
C GLU A 274 8.49 -7.65 -11.16
N TYR A 275 8.32 -8.54 -10.19
CA TYR A 275 7.28 -8.43 -9.17
C TYR A 275 7.33 -7.07 -8.46
N TRP A 276 8.49 -6.63 -7.96
CA TRP A 276 8.64 -5.34 -7.28
C TRP A 276 8.46 -4.11 -8.18
N ARG A 277 8.58 -4.25 -9.50
CA ARG A 277 8.20 -3.20 -10.46
C ARG A 277 6.68 -3.08 -10.67
N ARG A 278 5.92 -4.12 -10.27
CA ARG A 278 4.47 -4.24 -10.45
C ARG A 278 3.69 -4.15 -9.14
N TRP A 279 4.34 -4.42 -8.01
CA TRP A 279 3.79 -4.39 -6.66
C TRP A 279 4.19 -3.12 -5.94
N HIS A 280 3.19 -2.40 -5.35
CA HIS A 280 3.41 -1.18 -4.54
C HIS A 280 4.40 -0.22 -5.20
N ILE A 281 4.12 0.13 -6.46
CA ILE A 281 5.04 0.84 -7.38
C ILE A 281 5.52 2.16 -6.77
N SER A 282 4.62 2.89 -6.08
CA SER A 282 4.95 4.18 -5.47
C SER A 282 5.96 4.03 -4.32
N LEU A 283 5.83 3.01 -3.47
CA LEU A 283 6.78 2.70 -2.40
C LEU A 283 8.11 2.21 -2.94
N SER A 284 8.08 1.25 -3.88
CA SER A 284 9.28 0.72 -4.55
C SER A 284 10.05 1.84 -5.24
N GLY A 285 9.34 2.76 -5.91
CA GLY A 285 9.91 3.97 -6.49
C GLY A 285 10.51 4.89 -5.44
N TRP A 286 9.86 5.04 -4.28
CA TRP A 286 10.39 5.87 -3.19
C TRP A 286 11.73 5.32 -2.66
N PHE A 287 11.79 4.03 -2.33
CA PHE A 287 13.03 3.40 -1.87
C PHE A 287 14.13 3.44 -2.92
N ARG A 288 13.79 3.27 -4.21
CA ARG A 288 14.75 3.43 -5.30
C ARG A 288 15.34 4.83 -5.34
N ASP A 289 14.49 5.86 -5.32
CA ASP A 289 14.89 7.25 -5.60
C ASP A 289 15.60 7.91 -4.40
N TYR A 290 15.19 7.56 -3.16
CA TYR A 290 15.70 8.23 -1.95
C TYR A 290 16.61 7.38 -1.08
N VAL A 291 16.73 6.07 -1.34
CA VAL A 291 17.65 5.18 -0.62
C VAL A 291 18.62 4.50 -1.59
N TYR A 292 18.13 3.73 -2.55
CA TYR A 292 18.96 2.90 -3.40
C TYR A 292 19.93 3.74 -4.29
N ILE A 293 19.41 4.73 -4.99
CA ILE A 293 20.23 5.60 -5.87
C ILE A 293 21.25 6.41 -5.05
N PRO A 294 20.91 7.06 -3.93
CA PRO A 294 21.88 7.74 -3.08
C PRO A 294 23.00 6.84 -2.52
N LEU A 295 22.72 5.55 -2.27
CA LEU A 295 23.74 4.56 -1.86
C LEU A 295 24.65 4.12 -3.01
N GLY A 296 24.42 4.61 -4.25
CA GLY A 296 25.17 4.28 -5.46
C GLY A 296 24.40 3.38 -6.43
N GLY A 297 23.25 2.86 -6.05
CA GLY A 297 22.40 2.04 -6.92
C GLY A 297 23.09 0.80 -7.47
N SER A 298 22.88 0.52 -8.76
CA SER A 298 23.52 -0.57 -9.52
C SER A 298 24.77 -0.13 -10.28
N ARG A 299 25.20 1.13 -10.15
CA ARG A 299 26.41 1.66 -10.83
C ARG A 299 27.71 1.36 -10.06
N CYS A 300 27.60 0.60 -8.96
CA CYS A 300 28.71 0.18 -8.11
C CYS A 300 29.19 -1.23 -8.47
N ARG A 301 30.30 -1.67 -7.84
CA ARG A 301 30.71 -3.08 -7.88
C ARG A 301 29.59 -3.99 -7.36
N LEU A 302 29.47 -5.21 -7.89
CA LEU A 302 28.41 -6.15 -7.59
C LEU A 302 28.17 -6.37 -6.09
N ARG A 303 29.26 -6.54 -5.29
CA ARG A 303 29.16 -6.66 -3.81
C ARG A 303 28.45 -5.46 -3.18
N ARG A 304 28.76 -4.24 -3.64
CA ARG A 304 28.11 -3.01 -3.13
C ARG A 304 26.65 -2.92 -3.58
N THR A 305 26.34 -3.32 -4.81
CA THR A 305 24.97 -3.39 -5.33
C THR A 305 24.13 -4.35 -4.47
N CYS A 306 24.66 -5.54 -4.15
CA CYS A 306 23.98 -6.50 -3.26
C CYS A 306 23.76 -5.92 -1.86
N LEU A 307 24.76 -5.25 -1.28
CA LEU A 307 24.62 -4.61 0.02
C LEU A 307 23.53 -3.51 -0.02
N ASN A 308 23.52 -2.69 -1.08
CA ASN A 308 22.50 -1.66 -1.26
C ASN A 308 21.08 -2.26 -1.32
N LEU A 309 20.91 -3.39 -2.04
CA LEU A 309 19.65 -4.11 -2.12
C LEU A 309 19.23 -4.65 -0.74
N LEU A 310 20.13 -5.27 0.00
CA LEU A 310 19.86 -5.78 1.35
C LEU A 310 19.44 -4.66 2.31
N ILE A 311 20.12 -3.52 2.29
CA ILE A 311 19.76 -2.34 3.10
C ILE A 311 18.37 -1.86 2.74
N VAL A 312 18.08 -1.65 1.44
CA VAL A 312 16.78 -1.17 0.97
C VAL A 312 15.66 -2.10 1.40
N PHE A 313 15.83 -3.41 1.22
CA PHE A 313 14.80 -4.38 1.55
C PHE A 313 14.67 -4.63 3.05
N ALA A 314 15.74 -4.52 3.84
CA ALA A 314 15.67 -4.51 5.29
C ALA A 314 14.85 -3.31 5.80
N LEU A 315 15.10 -2.11 5.26
CA LEU A 315 14.33 -0.90 5.58
C LEU A 315 12.88 -1.01 5.12
N ALA A 316 12.62 -1.57 3.93
CA ALA A 316 11.27 -1.82 3.44
C ALA A 316 10.52 -2.84 4.33
N GLY A 317 11.20 -3.89 4.78
CA GLY A 317 10.65 -4.84 5.74
C GLY A 317 10.28 -4.17 7.06
N LEU A 318 11.18 -3.41 7.67
CA LEU A 318 10.91 -2.64 8.88
C LEU A 318 9.76 -1.64 8.67
N TRP A 319 9.68 -1.00 7.51
CA TRP A 319 8.59 -0.08 7.21
C TRP A 319 7.20 -0.75 7.26
N HIS A 320 7.09 -2.01 6.88
CA HIS A 320 5.82 -2.76 6.93
C HIS A 320 5.30 -2.97 8.35
N GLY A 321 6.17 -3.16 9.34
CA GLY A 321 5.70 -3.39 10.71
C GLY A 321 6.80 -3.61 11.73
N THR A 322 6.38 -3.67 12.99
CA THR A 322 7.24 -3.76 14.18
C THR A 322 7.36 -5.20 14.68
N ALA A 323 7.69 -6.13 13.78
CA ALA A 323 7.94 -7.53 14.14
C ALA A 323 9.07 -8.11 13.29
N TRP A 324 9.81 -9.04 13.86
CA TRP A 324 10.94 -9.72 13.21
C TRP A 324 10.58 -10.41 11.89
N LYS A 325 9.33 -10.85 11.72
CA LYS A 325 8.84 -11.44 10.47
C LYS A 325 8.93 -10.50 9.28
N TYR A 326 8.70 -9.19 9.50
CA TYR A 326 8.78 -8.19 8.42
C TYR A 326 10.22 -7.91 8.01
N LEU A 327 11.15 -7.85 8.98
CA LEU A 327 12.58 -7.76 8.66
C LEU A 327 13.06 -9.00 7.91
N ALA A 328 12.65 -10.20 8.35
CA ALA A 328 12.98 -11.46 7.68
C ALA A 328 12.43 -11.49 6.24
N PHE A 329 11.17 -11.09 6.04
CA PHE A 329 10.57 -10.94 4.71
C PHE A 329 11.40 -10.01 3.82
N GLY A 330 11.76 -8.83 4.31
CA GLY A 330 12.59 -7.88 3.58
C GLY A 330 13.94 -8.47 3.22
N LEU A 331 14.67 -9.03 4.18
CA LEU A 331 15.99 -9.63 3.94
C LEU A 331 15.95 -10.78 2.93
N VAL A 332 14.92 -11.64 2.98
CA VAL A 332 14.74 -12.72 1.99
C VAL A 332 14.57 -12.13 0.58
N HIS A 333 13.72 -11.11 0.41
CA HIS A 333 13.54 -10.47 -0.89
C HIS A 333 14.81 -9.75 -1.36
N GLY A 334 15.55 -9.08 -0.45
CA GLY A 334 16.85 -8.49 -0.77
C GLY A 334 17.85 -9.55 -1.23
N ALA A 335 17.93 -10.70 -0.55
CA ALA A 335 18.79 -11.82 -0.94
C ALA A 335 18.39 -12.43 -2.30
N LEU A 336 17.09 -12.62 -2.55
CA LEU A 336 16.59 -13.11 -3.84
C LEU A 336 16.98 -12.18 -5.00
N LEU A 337 16.90 -10.86 -4.80
CA LEU A 337 17.35 -9.89 -5.81
C LEU A 337 18.88 -9.90 -6.00
N CYS A 338 19.64 -10.11 -4.92
CA CYS A 338 21.07 -10.33 -5.05
C CYS A 338 21.38 -11.58 -5.90
N LEU A 339 20.67 -12.68 -5.65
CA LEU A 339 20.82 -13.91 -6.46
C LEU A 339 20.44 -13.68 -7.93
N GLU A 340 19.39 -12.89 -8.21
CA GLU A 340 19.06 -12.49 -9.58
C GLU A 340 20.21 -11.71 -10.24
N HIS A 341 20.89 -10.82 -9.52
CA HIS A 341 22.07 -10.08 -10.02
C HIS A 341 23.32 -10.96 -10.16
N LEU A 342 23.43 -12.01 -9.35
CA LEU A 342 24.53 -12.98 -9.39
C LEU A 342 24.40 -14.03 -10.50
N GLY A 343 23.33 -14.00 -11.29
CA GLY A 343 23.14 -14.88 -12.44
C GLY A 343 21.88 -15.74 -12.40
N LEU A 344 21.17 -15.83 -11.26
CA LEU A 344 19.92 -16.61 -11.15
C LEU A 344 18.89 -16.17 -12.21
N ARG A 345 18.80 -14.87 -12.52
CA ARG A 345 17.91 -14.35 -13.56
C ARG A 345 18.28 -14.87 -14.96
N ALA A 346 19.58 -14.98 -15.29
CA ALA A 346 20.02 -15.51 -16.57
C ALA A 346 19.73 -17.02 -16.66
N LEU A 347 19.95 -17.76 -15.55
CA LEU A 347 19.65 -19.19 -15.45
C LEU A 347 18.15 -19.45 -15.64
N LEU A 348 17.31 -18.79 -14.86
CA LEU A 348 15.84 -18.92 -14.97
C LEU A 348 15.33 -18.45 -16.34
N GLY A 349 15.99 -17.46 -16.95
CA GLY A 349 15.65 -16.95 -18.28
C GLY A 349 15.79 -17.98 -19.41
N GLN A 350 16.51 -19.08 -19.20
CA GLN A 350 16.61 -20.20 -20.13
C GLN A 350 15.38 -21.10 -20.11
N LEU A 351 14.59 -21.05 -19.03
CA LEU A 351 13.35 -21.83 -18.92
C LEU A 351 12.22 -21.19 -19.73
N PRO A 352 11.24 -21.98 -20.20
CA PRO A 352 9.98 -21.45 -20.73
C PRO A 352 9.32 -20.49 -19.74
N LYS A 353 8.65 -19.44 -20.23
CA LYS A 353 8.02 -18.39 -19.39
C LYS A 353 7.09 -18.94 -18.32
N PHE A 354 6.39 -20.05 -18.62
CA PHE A 354 5.52 -20.72 -17.64
C PHE A 354 6.29 -21.14 -16.37
N PHE A 355 7.46 -21.77 -16.53
CA PHE A 355 8.28 -22.20 -15.39
C PHE A 355 8.92 -21.02 -14.66
N GLN A 356 9.37 -19.96 -15.37
CA GLN A 356 9.85 -18.74 -14.74
C GLN A 356 8.75 -18.14 -13.84
N HIS A 357 7.54 -18.06 -14.37
CA HIS A 357 6.37 -17.56 -13.64
C HIS A 357 6.03 -18.46 -12.43
N LEU A 358 5.96 -19.78 -12.62
CA LEU A 358 5.67 -20.73 -11.55
C LEU A 358 6.68 -20.62 -10.39
N CYS A 359 7.98 -20.62 -10.70
CA CYS A 359 9.04 -20.44 -9.70
C CYS A 359 8.87 -19.10 -8.95
N THR A 360 8.58 -18.02 -9.66
CA THR A 360 8.37 -16.71 -9.06
C THR A 360 7.17 -16.71 -8.11
N VAL A 361 6.02 -17.23 -8.54
CA VAL A 361 4.80 -17.27 -7.73
C VAL A 361 4.97 -18.16 -6.50
N VAL A 362 5.61 -19.33 -6.63
CA VAL A 362 5.87 -20.24 -5.49
C VAL A 362 6.77 -19.57 -4.45
N VAL A 363 7.83 -18.88 -4.88
CA VAL A 363 8.72 -18.15 -3.98
C VAL A 363 7.98 -17.00 -3.30
N LEU A 364 7.20 -16.22 -4.04
CA LEU A 364 6.37 -15.13 -3.49
C LEU A 364 5.36 -15.67 -2.46
N TRP A 365 4.67 -16.76 -2.78
CA TRP A 365 3.72 -17.39 -1.88
C TRP A 365 4.40 -17.84 -0.58
N GLY A 366 5.58 -18.49 -0.66
CA GLY A 366 6.36 -18.89 0.50
C GLY A 366 6.79 -17.72 1.38
N THR A 367 7.23 -16.60 0.77
CA THR A 367 7.60 -15.40 1.54
C THR A 367 6.39 -14.70 2.16
N LEU A 368 5.22 -14.73 1.50
CA LEU A 368 3.97 -14.19 2.03
C LEU A 368 3.41 -15.01 3.20
N ILE A 369 3.78 -16.30 3.34
CA ILE A 369 3.49 -17.09 4.55
C ILE A 369 4.18 -16.45 5.77
N ILE A 370 5.47 -16.12 5.64
CA ILE A 370 6.23 -15.44 6.71
C ILE A 370 5.61 -14.08 7.04
N PHE A 371 5.25 -13.31 6.00
CA PHE A 371 4.66 -11.98 6.17
C PHE A 371 3.30 -12.03 6.86
N GLY A 372 2.43 -12.96 6.46
CA GLY A 372 1.06 -13.09 6.96
C GLY A 372 0.97 -13.74 8.35
N ALA A 373 1.83 -14.70 8.67
CA ALA A 373 1.77 -15.44 9.94
C ALA A 373 1.78 -14.50 11.16
N PRO A 374 1.22 -14.92 12.32
CA PRO A 374 1.25 -14.12 13.55
C PRO A 374 2.65 -13.69 13.97
N GLY A 375 3.64 -14.57 13.85
CA GLY A 375 5.03 -14.32 14.15
C GLY A 375 5.98 -15.06 13.21
N LEU A 376 7.30 -14.81 13.35
CA LEU A 376 8.32 -15.47 12.53
C LEU A 376 8.37 -16.99 12.79
N LYS A 377 8.27 -17.40 14.05
CA LYS A 377 8.29 -18.82 14.46
C LYS A 377 7.11 -19.58 13.86
N GLU A 378 5.92 -18.97 13.92
CA GLU A 378 4.68 -19.52 13.37
C GLU A 378 4.76 -19.63 11.84
N GLY A 379 5.28 -18.60 11.16
CA GLY A 379 5.49 -18.63 9.71
C GLY A 379 6.43 -19.75 9.27
N LEU A 380 7.54 -19.93 9.99
CA LEU A 380 8.48 -21.05 9.75
C LEU A 380 7.85 -22.41 10.06
N ALA A 381 7.01 -22.51 11.10
CA ALA A 381 6.27 -23.72 11.42
C ALA A 381 5.28 -24.10 10.31
N VAL A 382 4.54 -23.12 9.77
CA VAL A 382 3.65 -23.32 8.61
C VAL A 382 4.43 -23.82 7.40
N LEU A 383 5.54 -23.18 7.04
CA LEU A 383 6.38 -23.62 5.92
C LEU A 383 6.88 -25.04 6.11
N ARG A 384 7.36 -25.38 7.31
CA ARG A 384 7.81 -26.72 7.65
C ARG A 384 6.67 -27.74 7.51
N GLY A 385 5.47 -27.42 8.05
CA GLY A 385 4.30 -28.30 7.98
C GLY A 385 3.84 -28.56 6.54
N ILE A 386 3.91 -27.55 5.66
CA ILE A 386 3.61 -27.71 4.24
C ILE A 386 4.69 -28.55 3.54
N MET A 387 5.97 -28.27 3.78
CA MET A 387 7.08 -28.99 3.13
C MET A 387 7.15 -30.46 3.54
N SER A 388 6.86 -30.79 4.80
CA SER A 388 6.79 -32.17 5.29
C SER A 388 5.47 -32.87 4.96
N TRP A 389 4.53 -32.16 4.31
CA TRP A 389 3.18 -32.62 3.99
C TRP A 389 2.48 -33.23 5.20
N GLN A 390 2.52 -32.51 6.35
CA GLN A 390 1.97 -32.99 7.61
C GLN A 390 0.49 -33.37 7.50
N THR A 391 0.09 -34.47 8.15
CA THR A 391 -1.30 -34.94 8.15
C THR A 391 -2.18 -34.22 9.16
N GLY A 392 -1.57 -33.58 10.18
CA GLY A 392 -2.29 -32.85 11.22
C GLY A 392 -3.08 -33.79 12.15
N SER A 393 -3.97 -33.20 12.95
CA SER A 393 -4.88 -33.94 13.82
C SER A 393 -6.09 -34.45 13.03
N LYS A 394 -6.60 -35.62 13.41
CA LYS A 394 -7.82 -36.18 12.83
C LYS A 394 -9.02 -35.23 13.08
N GLY A 395 -9.88 -35.08 12.10
CA GLY A 395 -11.13 -34.31 12.23
C GLY A 395 -11.18 -32.97 11.48
N TYR A 396 -10.05 -32.43 11.03
CA TYR A 396 -10.05 -31.21 10.20
C TYR A 396 -10.28 -31.54 8.72
N THR A 397 -11.35 -30.99 8.13
CA THR A 397 -11.67 -31.11 6.71
C THR A 397 -11.61 -29.75 6.01
N LEU A 398 -11.37 -29.71 4.70
CA LEU A 398 -11.38 -28.46 3.94
C LEU A 398 -12.73 -27.73 4.04
N ALA A 399 -13.84 -28.46 4.10
CA ALA A 399 -15.18 -27.90 4.21
C ALA A 399 -15.41 -27.10 5.51
N ALA A 400 -14.68 -27.43 6.59
CA ALA A 400 -14.74 -26.66 7.84
C ALA A 400 -14.15 -25.25 7.70
N PHE A 401 -13.21 -25.05 6.78
CA PHE A 401 -12.50 -23.77 6.58
C PHE A 401 -13.03 -22.96 5.41
N ALA A 402 -13.55 -23.61 4.36
CA ALA A 402 -14.11 -22.94 3.19
C ALA A 402 -15.31 -23.71 2.64
N ASP A 403 -16.42 -23.00 2.49
CA ASP A 403 -17.59 -23.48 1.74
C ASP A 403 -17.37 -23.36 0.22
N THR A 404 -18.27 -23.94 -0.57
CA THR A 404 -18.19 -23.90 -2.03
C THR A 404 -18.13 -22.48 -2.58
N LYS A 405 -18.86 -21.53 -1.98
CA LYS A 405 -18.85 -20.12 -2.39
C LYS A 405 -17.46 -19.50 -2.20
N LEU A 406 -16.84 -19.70 -1.06
CA LEU A 406 -15.49 -19.17 -0.78
C LEU A 406 -14.45 -19.78 -1.71
N LEU A 407 -14.56 -21.08 -2.03
CA LEU A 407 -13.68 -21.74 -3.00
C LEU A 407 -13.87 -21.19 -4.42
N LEU A 408 -15.11 -20.91 -4.83
CA LEU A 408 -15.39 -20.26 -6.13
C LEU A 408 -14.82 -18.84 -6.19
N ILE A 409 -14.92 -18.05 -5.11
CA ILE A 409 -14.31 -16.72 -5.03
C ILE A 409 -12.78 -16.83 -5.10
N LEU A 410 -12.19 -17.79 -4.42
CA LEU A 410 -10.75 -18.05 -4.49
C LEU A 410 -10.33 -18.42 -5.92
N ALA A 411 -11.04 -19.32 -6.60
CA ALA A 411 -10.78 -19.68 -7.99
C ALA A 411 -10.93 -18.48 -8.94
N ALA A 412 -12.00 -17.68 -8.78
CA ALA A 412 -12.20 -16.46 -9.56
C ALA A 412 -11.08 -15.43 -9.33
N SER A 413 -10.54 -15.33 -8.09
CA SER A 413 -9.46 -14.42 -7.77
C SER A 413 -8.19 -14.70 -8.57
N PHE A 414 -7.86 -15.97 -8.86
CA PHE A 414 -6.74 -16.33 -9.73
C PHE A 414 -6.90 -15.84 -11.17
N LEU A 415 -8.11 -15.83 -11.70
CA LEU A 415 -8.38 -15.28 -13.04
C LEU A 415 -8.32 -13.75 -13.03
N LEU A 416 -8.86 -13.12 -11.97
CA LEU A 416 -8.98 -11.67 -11.86
C LEU A 416 -7.69 -10.97 -11.41
N CYS A 417 -6.71 -11.68 -10.86
CA CYS A 417 -5.44 -11.07 -10.41
C CYS A 417 -4.49 -10.71 -11.57
N GLY A 418 -4.89 -10.98 -12.83
CA GLY A 418 -4.11 -10.61 -14.01
C GLY A 418 -4.41 -11.43 -15.26
N PRO A 419 -4.57 -12.76 -15.19
CA PRO A 419 -4.74 -13.61 -16.37
C PRO A 419 -5.91 -13.17 -17.28
N LEU A 420 -7.07 -12.87 -16.70
CA LEU A 420 -8.23 -12.43 -17.46
C LEU A 420 -7.96 -11.15 -18.27
N GLN A 421 -7.30 -10.16 -17.65
CA GLN A 421 -6.98 -8.90 -18.30
C GLN A 421 -5.85 -9.04 -19.32
N ALA A 422 -4.94 -10.00 -19.14
CA ALA A 422 -3.92 -10.34 -20.11
C ALA A 422 -4.53 -11.02 -21.35
N LEU A 423 -5.51 -11.90 -21.15
CA LEU A 423 -6.24 -12.58 -22.23
C LEU A 423 -7.23 -11.65 -22.94
N LEU A 424 -7.81 -10.69 -22.23
CA LEU A 424 -8.82 -9.76 -22.73
C LEU A 424 -8.35 -8.30 -22.65
N PRO A 425 -7.38 -7.86 -23.50
CA PRO A 425 -6.84 -6.51 -23.43
C PRO A 425 -7.89 -5.41 -23.70
N LYS A 426 -8.92 -5.70 -24.50
CA LYS A 426 -10.05 -4.79 -24.72
C LYS A 426 -10.85 -4.55 -23.43
N LEU A 427 -11.04 -5.57 -22.61
CA LEU A 427 -11.68 -5.46 -21.30
C LEU A 427 -10.84 -4.61 -20.34
N LYS A 428 -9.53 -4.87 -20.28
CA LYS A 428 -8.59 -4.05 -19.50
C LYS A 428 -8.69 -2.58 -19.93
N ALA A 429 -8.62 -2.30 -21.23
CA ALA A 429 -8.73 -0.94 -21.75
C ALA A 429 -10.08 -0.29 -21.39
N ALA A 430 -11.19 -1.01 -21.47
CA ALA A 430 -12.52 -0.49 -21.13
C ALA A 430 -12.64 -0.15 -19.63
N LEU A 431 -12.10 -1.00 -18.75
CA LEU A 431 -12.12 -0.81 -17.30
C LEU A 431 -11.28 0.41 -16.86
N TYR A 432 -10.10 0.61 -17.48
CA TYR A 432 -9.12 1.62 -17.03
C TYR A 432 -8.98 2.82 -17.99
N ALA A 433 -9.76 2.91 -19.08
CA ALA A 433 -9.80 4.09 -19.95
C ALA A 433 -10.41 5.30 -19.23
N ARG A 434 -9.79 6.48 -19.40
CA ARG A 434 -10.29 7.76 -18.87
C ARG A 434 -11.41 8.32 -19.75
N LYS A 435 -12.51 7.59 -19.85
CA LYS A 435 -13.73 7.98 -20.57
C LYS A 435 -14.97 7.34 -19.95
N ALA A 436 -16.13 7.86 -20.26
CA ALA A 436 -17.40 7.29 -19.84
C ALA A 436 -17.54 5.82 -20.27
N PRO A 437 -18.13 4.95 -19.44
CA PRO A 437 -18.38 3.55 -19.80
C PRO A 437 -19.46 3.45 -20.87
N SER A 438 -19.41 2.36 -21.67
CA SER A 438 -20.54 1.97 -22.53
C SER A 438 -21.76 1.54 -21.69
N LEU A 439 -22.95 1.47 -22.30
CA LEU A 439 -24.16 1.03 -21.59
C LEU A 439 -23.99 -0.34 -20.89
N PRO A 440 -23.45 -1.41 -21.54
CA PRO A 440 -23.17 -2.67 -20.85
C PRO A 440 -22.13 -2.50 -19.71
N GLY A 441 -21.12 -1.65 -19.92
CA GLY A 441 -20.14 -1.33 -18.89
C GLY A 441 -20.75 -0.61 -17.68
N MET A 442 -21.71 0.28 -17.90
CA MET A 442 -22.46 0.96 -16.85
C MET A 442 -23.32 -0.02 -16.04
N ALA A 443 -24.05 -0.92 -16.73
CA ALA A 443 -24.83 -1.96 -16.06
C ALA A 443 -23.95 -2.87 -15.21
N GLY A 444 -22.77 -3.26 -15.72
CA GLY A 444 -21.79 -4.04 -14.94
C GLY A 444 -21.25 -3.29 -13.71
N LEU A 445 -20.94 -1.99 -13.83
CA LEU A 445 -20.52 -1.17 -12.70
C LEU A 445 -21.63 -1.00 -11.66
N LEU A 446 -22.89 -0.80 -12.08
CA LEU A 446 -24.02 -0.71 -11.15
C LEU A 446 -24.24 -2.04 -10.41
N ALA A 447 -24.11 -3.18 -11.09
CA ALA A 447 -24.15 -4.49 -10.45
C ALA A 447 -23.03 -4.66 -9.42
N LEU A 448 -21.78 -4.32 -9.76
CA LEU A 448 -20.64 -4.38 -8.84
C LEU A 448 -20.84 -3.44 -7.63
N LEU A 449 -21.35 -2.24 -7.87
CA LEU A 449 -21.67 -1.29 -6.79
C LEU A 449 -22.76 -1.86 -5.88
N PHE A 450 -23.85 -2.36 -6.43
CA PHE A 450 -24.96 -2.94 -5.67
C PHE A 450 -24.48 -4.09 -4.77
N PHE A 451 -23.80 -5.08 -5.34
CA PHE A 451 -23.30 -6.21 -4.56
C PHE A 451 -22.20 -5.80 -3.56
N GLY A 452 -21.34 -4.84 -3.93
CA GLY A 452 -20.33 -4.28 -3.03
C GLY A 452 -20.98 -3.59 -1.81
N LEU A 453 -21.99 -2.75 -2.04
CA LEU A 453 -22.72 -2.06 -0.99
C LEU A 453 -23.51 -3.04 -0.09
N MET A 454 -24.18 -4.04 -0.69
CA MET A 454 -24.84 -5.11 0.08
C MET A 454 -23.88 -5.78 1.09
N ARG A 455 -22.65 -6.03 0.69
CA ARG A 455 -21.64 -6.63 1.59
C ARG A 455 -21.18 -5.68 2.68
N VAL A 456 -20.95 -4.42 2.32
CA VAL A 456 -20.54 -3.38 3.29
C VAL A 456 -21.62 -3.15 4.33
N THR A 457 -22.90 -3.09 3.93
CA THR A 457 -24.04 -2.85 4.85
C THR A 457 -24.40 -4.07 5.69
N ALA A 458 -24.11 -5.30 5.20
CA ALA A 458 -24.33 -6.54 5.96
C ALA A 458 -23.37 -6.73 7.16
N GLY A 459 -22.51 -5.75 7.46
CA GLY A 459 -21.63 -5.78 8.63
C GLY A 459 -20.44 -6.75 8.54
N THR A 460 -20.17 -7.32 7.37
CA THR A 460 -18.99 -8.17 7.10
C THR A 460 -17.73 -7.36 6.83
N TYR A 461 -17.75 -6.07 7.20
CA TYR A 461 -16.65 -5.15 6.98
C TYR A 461 -15.43 -5.50 7.84
N SER A 462 -14.27 -5.63 7.20
CA SER A 462 -12.97 -5.63 7.87
C SER A 462 -12.17 -4.37 7.51
N ALA A 463 -11.39 -3.84 8.45
CA ALA A 463 -10.45 -2.77 8.13
C ALA A 463 -9.47 -3.24 7.04
N PHE A 464 -8.96 -2.32 6.23
CA PHE A 464 -7.90 -2.67 5.28
C PHE A 464 -6.71 -3.26 6.04
N SER A 465 -6.21 -4.40 5.56
CA SER A 465 -5.11 -5.14 6.23
C SER A 465 -3.87 -4.26 6.43
N TYR A 466 -3.63 -3.32 5.51
CA TYR A 466 -2.53 -2.36 5.59
C TYR A 466 -2.68 -1.27 6.67
N PHE A 467 -3.87 -1.10 7.26
CA PHE A 467 -4.05 -0.18 8.41
C PHE A 467 -3.64 -0.82 9.74
N GLN A 468 -3.46 -2.14 9.73
CA GLN A 468 -3.09 -2.93 10.91
C GLN A 468 -1.58 -3.21 10.96
N LEU A 469 -0.83 -2.81 9.93
CA LEU A 469 0.61 -2.87 9.81
C LEU A 469 1.22 -1.52 10.24
#